data_ca82239cbfabf931b05ba2061cfc1ae5
#
_entry.id   ca82239cbfabf931b05ba2061cfc1ae5
#
_cell.length_a   1.000
_cell.length_b   1.000
_cell.length_c   1.000
_cell.angle_alpha   90.00
_cell.angle_beta   90.00
_cell.angle_gamma   90.00
#
_symmetry.space_group_name_H-M   'P 1'
#
loop_
_entity.id
_entity.type
_entity.pdbx_description
1 polymer ?
#
loop_
_entity_poly.entity_id
_entity_poly.type
_entity_poly.pdbx_seq_one_letter_code
_entity_poly.pdbx_strand_id
1 'polypeptide(L)'
;MIEVGQKLPEATLYHRGEQGLNGCSVTEMTAAQRIVLFAVPGAFTPTCSDAHVPGFLMHNEEIRAKGIDDIFCVAVNDPFVMKFWGEHLNVGDSVRMVSDGNGAFTRALGMERDMSNGAMGIRSKRYAMIVNNGVVEWLGVDESGLTNSSAEAVLGAL
;
A
#
# COMPACT_ATOMS: atom_id res chain seq x y z
N MET A 1 -16.77 1.27 -0.78
CA MET A 1 -15.49 1.04 -0.07
C MET A 1 -15.47 -0.39 0.47
N ILE A 2 -14.35 -1.07 0.33
CA ILE A 2 -14.18 -2.42 0.88
C ILE A 2 -14.32 -2.41 2.41
N GLU A 3 -14.76 -3.52 2.98
CA GLU A 3 -14.99 -3.67 4.41
C GLU A 3 -14.25 -4.90 4.96
N VAL A 4 -14.03 -4.90 6.28
CA VAL A 4 -13.47 -6.06 7.00
C VAL A 4 -14.35 -7.29 6.75
N GLY A 5 -13.71 -8.42 6.49
CA GLY A 5 -14.37 -9.69 6.17
C GLY A 5 -14.57 -9.93 4.68
N GLN A 6 -14.40 -8.92 3.85
CA GLN A 6 -14.50 -9.06 2.41
C GLN A 6 -13.18 -9.52 1.79
N LYS A 7 -13.29 -10.24 0.69
CA LYS A 7 -12.16 -10.65 -0.12
C LYS A 7 -11.70 -9.47 -0.99
N LEU A 8 -10.39 -9.31 -1.14
CA LEU A 8 -9.84 -8.32 -2.07
C LEU A 8 -10.29 -8.61 -3.50
N PRO A 9 -10.66 -7.57 -4.27
CA PRO A 9 -10.95 -7.74 -5.69
C PRO A 9 -9.69 -8.16 -6.44
N GLU A 10 -9.87 -8.97 -7.48
CA GLU A 10 -8.75 -9.27 -8.36
C GLU A 10 -8.37 -8.05 -9.18
N ALA A 11 -7.09 -7.79 -9.25
CA ALA A 11 -6.50 -6.74 -10.05
C ALA A 11 -5.02 -7.06 -10.29
N THR A 12 -4.40 -6.38 -11.23
CA THR A 12 -2.97 -6.48 -11.45
C THR A 12 -2.29 -5.25 -10.88
N LEU A 13 -1.31 -5.47 -10.01
CA LEU A 13 -0.39 -4.44 -9.54
C LEU A 13 0.96 -4.65 -10.21
N TYR A 14 1.68 -3.58 -10.45
CA TYR A 14 2.90 -3.63 -11.24
C TYR A 14 4.13 -3.33 -10.38
N HIS A 15 5.21 -4.02 -10.70
CA HIS A 15 6.50 -3.87 -10.04
C HIS A 15 7.60 -3.78 -11.09
N ARG A 16 8.48 -2.80 -10.93
CA ARG A 16 9.68 -2.66 -11.77
C ARG A 16 10.89 -3.18 -10.99
N GLY A 17 11.32 -4.38 -11.31
CA GLY A 17 12.53 -4.98 -10.75
C GLY A 17 13.74 -4.82 -11.67
N GLU A 18 14.84 -5.46 -11.30
CA GLU A 18 16.07 -5.46 -12.10
C GLU A 18 15.87 -6.08 -13.49
N GLN A 19 14.97 -7.04 -13.60
CA GLN A 19 14.69 -7.78 -14.84
C GLN A 19 13.57 -7.15 -15.68
N GLY A 20 13.06 -6.00 -15.28
CA GLY A 20 12.03 -5.28 -16.02
C GLY A 20 10.71 -5.15 -15.29
N LEU A 21 9.67 -4.86 -16.06
CA LEU A 21 8.31 -4.63 -15.55
C LEU A 21 7.57 -5.95 -15.39
N ASN A 22 7.02 -6.19 -14.21
CA ASN A 22 6.20 -7.37 -13.91
C ASN A 22 4.83 -6.96 -13.40
N GLY A 23 3.79 -7.67 -13.88
CA GLY A 23 2.45 -7.60 -13.32
C GLY A 23 2.25 -8.72 -12.31
N CYS A 24 1.66 -8.40 -11.17
CA CYS A 24 1.35 -9.35 -10.10
C CYS A 24 -0.16 -9.36 -9.84
N SER A 25 -0.77 -10.54 -9.88
CA SER A 25 -2.16 -10.70 -9.46
C SER A 25 -2.30 -10.46 -7.96
N VAL A 26 -3.27 -9.66 -7.56
CA VAL A 26 -3.58 -9.44 -6.14
C VAL A 26 -3.93 -10.75 -5.45
N THR A 27 -4.68 -11.63 -6.12
CA THR A 27 -5.01 -12.95 -5.57
C THR A 27 -3.75 -13.77 -5.30
N GLU A 28 -2.81 -13.79 -6.23
CA GLU A 28 -1.55 -14.53 -6.06
C GLU A 28 -0.65 -13.91 -4.98
N MET A 29 -0.57 -12.58 -4.92
CA MET A 29 0.22 -11.86 -3.91
C MET A 29 -0.22 -12.18 -2.49
N THR A 30 -1.50 -12.43 -2.30
CA THR A 30 -2.10 -12.60 -0.97
C THR A 30 -2.41 -14.05 -0.61
N ALA A 31 -2.27 -14.99 -1.57
CA ALA A 31 -2.60 -16.38 -1.37
C ALA A 31 -1.72 -17.03 -0.28
N ALA A 32 -2.38 -17.65 0.71
CA ALA A 32 -1.73 -18.35 1.82
C ALA A 32 -0.73 -17.48 2.61
N GLN A 33 -0.92 -16.16 2.58
CA GLN A 33 -0.08 -15.19 3.30
C GLN A 33 -0.93 -14.24 4.13
N ARG A 34 -0.33 -13.76 5.20
CA ARG A 34 -0.86 -12.65 5.99
C ARG A 34 0.02 -11.44 5.77
N ILE A 35 -0.52 -10.42 5.15
CA ILE A 35 0.24 -9.24 4.72
C ILE A 35 -0.35 -7.95 5.28
N VAL A 36 0.48 -6.93 5.28
CA VAL A 36 0.03 -5.53 5.42
C VAL A 36 0.12 -4.88 4.05
N LEU A 37 -0.96 -4.24 3.65
CA LEU A 37 -1.01 -3.43 2.43
C LEU A 37 -1.42 -2.02 2.84
N PHE A 38 -0.56 -1.05 2.56
CA PHE A 38 -0.92 0.34 2.80
C PHE A 38 -0.81 1.17 1.53
N ALA A 39 -1.68 2.16 1.41
CA ALA A 39 -1.76 3.03 0.25
C ALA A 39 -1.47 4.46 0.61
N VAL A 40 -0.84 5.16 -0.33
CA VAL A 40 -0.51 6.57 -0.22
C VAL A 40 -1.09 7.32 -1.41
N PRO A 41 -1.50 8.60 -1.23
CA PRO A 41 -1.99 9.42 -2.35
C PRO A 41 -0.96 9.67 -3.45
N GLY A 42 0.32 9.70 -3.12
CA GLY A 42 1.32 9.90 -4.15
C GLY A 42 2.76 9.76 -3.68
N ALA A 43 3.57 9.11 -4.51
CA ALA A 43 5.02 9.05 -4.32
C ALA A 43 5.63 10.45 -4.26
N PHE A 44 6.67 10.63 -3.47
CA PHE A 44 7.40 11.89 -3.28
C PHE A 44 6.60 13.03 -2.65
N THR A 45 5.36 12.79 -2.22
CA THR A 45 4.58 13.80 -1.50
C THR A 45 4.99 13.85 -0.02
N PRO A 46 4.79 14.98 0.69
CA PRO A 46 5.40 15.17 2.02
C PRO A 46 5.06 14.09 3.06
N THR A 47 3.79 13.90 3.39
CA THR A 47 3.40 12.92 4.43
C THR A 47 3.77 11.50 4.05
N CYS A 48 3.62 11.15 2.77
CA CYS A 48 3.95 9.82 2.26
C CYS A 48 5.45 9.51 2.41
N SER A 49 6.30 10.49 2.08
CA SER A 49 7.77 10.36 2.12
C SER A 49 8.35 10.57 3.52
N ASP A 50 7.77 11.47 4.31
CA ASP A 50 8.36 11.90 5.57
C ASP A 50 7.85 11.11 6.79
N ALA A 51 6.68 10.49 6.69
CA ALA A 51 6.05 9.85 7.83
C ALA A 51 5.47 8.46 7.53
N HIS A 52 4.68 8.29 6.47
CA HIS A 52 3.93 7.04 6.26
C HIS A 52 4.86 5.86 5.95
N VAL A 53 5.64 5.94 4.88
CA VAL A 53 6.62 4.89 4.54
C VAL A 53 7.69 4.74 5.63
N PRO A 54 8.30 5.84 6.12
CA PRO A 54 9.29 5.73 7.19
C PRO A 54 8.78 5.04 8.45
N GLY A 55 7.51 5.23 8.81
CA GLY A 55 6.90 4.53 9.95
C GLY A 55 6.90 3.02 9.77
N PHE A 56 6.56 2.53 8.57
CA PHE A 56 6.62 1.11 8.27
C PHE A 56 8.05 0.57 8.19
N LEU A 57 9.01 1.38 7.78
CA LEU A 57 10.42 0.98 7.84
C LEU A 57 10.91 0.84 9.28
N MET A 58 10.54 1.79 10.14
CA MET A 58 10.92 1.78 11.56
C MET A 58 10.34 0.55 12.30
N HIS A 59 9.09 0.21 12.04
CA HIS A 59 8.37 -0.87 12.72
C HIS A 59 8.35 -2.19 11.94
N ASN A 60 9.15 -2.32 10.90
CA ASN A 60 9.16 -3.50 10.01
C ASN A 60 9.34 -4.81 10.76
N GLU A 61 10.36 -4.89 11.61
CA GLU A 61 10.67 -6.11 12.36
C GLU A 61 9.56 -6.47 13.35
N GLU A 62 9.03 -5.47 14.06
CA GLU A 62 7.94 -5.68 15.02
C GLU A 62 6.67 -6.20 14.34
N ILE A 63 6.33 -5.63 13.18
CA ILE A 63 5.16 -6.05 12.40
C ILE A 63 5.34 -7.49 11.92
N ARG A 64 6.49 -7.82 11.35
CA ARG A 64 6.78 -9.17 10.87
C ARG A 64 6.80 -10.19 11.99
N ALA A 65 7.32 -9.83 13.16
CA ALA A 65 7.35 -10.70 14.34
C ALA A 65 5.96 -11.10 14.84
N LYS A 66 4.93 -10.33 14.47
CA LYS A 66 3.53 -10.62 14.81
C LYS A 66 2.81 -11.46 13.75
N GLY A 67 3.54 -12.10 12.87
CA GLY A 67 3.00 -13.05 11.89
C GLY A 67 2.68 -12.45 10.54
N ILE A 68 3.24 -11.30 10.20
CA ILE A 68 3.10 -10.69 8.88
C ILE A 68 4.21 -11.17 7.96
N ASP A 69 3.85 -11.76 6.83
CA ASP A 69 4.78 -12.31 5.86
C ASP A 69 5.42 -11.24 4.98
N ASP A 70 4.66 -10.20 4.64
CA ASP A 70 5.17 -9.13 3.79
C ASP A 70 4.40 -7.80 3.99
N ILE A 71 5.03 -6.69 3.59
CA ILE A 71 4.45 -5.35 3.66
C ILE A 71 4.53 -4.71 2.28
N PHE A 72 3.38 -4.28 1.75
CA PHE A 72 3.27 -3.64 0.44
C PHE A 72 2.83 -2.20 0.58
N CYS A 73 3.45 -1.32 -0.20
CA CYS A 73 3.01 0.06 -0.40
C CYS A 73 2.49 0.20 -1.83
N VAL A 74 1.24 0.64 -1.97
CA VAL A 74 0.60 0.86 -3.26
C VAL A 74 0.24 2.34 -3.46
N ALA A 75 0.36 2.82 -4.68
CA ALA A 75 -0.07 4.16 -5.06
C ALA A 75 -0.51 4.18 -6.52
N VAL A 76 -1.34 5.18 -6.86
CA VAL A 76 -1.70 5.49 -8.25
C VAL A 76 -0.58 6.34 -8.86
N ASN A 77 0.57 5.72 -8.97
CA ASN A 77 1.77 6.20 -9.65
C ASN A 77 2.27 5.06 -10.55
N ASP A 78 2.99 5.40 -11.60
CA ASP A 78 3.54 4.37 -12.50
C ASP A 78 4.64 3.55 -11.82
N PRO A 79 4.99 2.36 -12.37
CA PRO A 79 5.98 1.48 -11.75
C PRO A 79 7.40 2.06 -11.68
N PHE A 80 7.75 2.93 -12.59
CA PHE A 80 9.07 3.58 -12.59
C PHE A 80 9.19 4.56 -11.44
N VAL A 81 8.16 5.39 -11.24
CA VAL A 81 8.12 6.32 -10.11
C VAL A 81 8.17 5.55 -8.79
N MET A 82 7.40 4.46 -8.66
CA MET A 82 7.39 3.66 -7.44
C MET A 82 8.76 3.04 -7.15
N LYS A 83 9.45 2.54 -8.17
CA LYS A 83 10.80 2.00 -8.03
C LYS A 83 11.78 3.06 -7.50
N PHE A 84 11.83 4.20 -8.16
CA PHE A 84 12.77 5.26 -7.78
C PHE A 84 12.44 5.89 -6.43
N TRP A 85 11.16 5.99 -6.09
CA TRP A 85 10.75 6.44 -4.76
C TRP A 85 11.20 5.46 -3.69
N GLY A 86 11.03 4.16 -3.91
CA GLY A 86 11.53 3.13 -3.00
C GLY A 86 13.05 3.20 -2.80
N GLU A 87 13.80 3.42 -3.87
CA GLU A 87 15.25 3.60 -3.80
C GLU A 87 15.62 4.87 -3.02
N HIS A 88 14.92 5.96 -3.26
CA HIS A 88 15.11 7.22 -2.55
C HIS A 88 14.90 7.07 -1.04
N LEU A 89 13.92 6.29 -0.64
CA LEU A 89 13.60 6.03 0.77
C LEU A 89 14.39 4.86 1.37
N ASN A 90 15.21 4.18 0.59
CA ASN A 90 16.00 3.02 1.00
C ASN A 90 15.15 1.90 1.60
N VAL A 91 14.02 1.60 0.99
CA VAL A 91 13.08 0.58 1.52
C VAL A 91 13.67 -0.83 1.51
N GLY A 92 14.59 -1.13 0.59
CA GLY A 92 15.16 -2.47 0.44
C GLY A 92 14.09 -3.55 0.32
N ASP A 93 14.21 -4.60 1.11
CA ASP A 93 13.21 -5.68 1.19
C ASP A 93 12.19 -5.47 2.30
N SER A 94 12.29 -4.36 3.05
CA SER A 94 11.40 -4.10 4.19
C SER A 94 9.98 -3.78 3.75
N VAL A 95 9.83 -3.05 2.65
CA VAL A 95 8.54 -2.70 2.05
C VAL A 95 8.64 -2.90 0.55
N ARG A 96 7.66 -3.61 -0.02
CA ARG A 96 7.57 -3.80 -1.46
C ARG A 96 6.73 -2.70 -2.08
N MET A 97 7.33 -1.96 -3.00
CA MET A 97 6.66 -0.86 -3.71
C MET A 97 5.95 -1.42 -4.93
N VAL A 98 4.62 -1.26 -4.98
CA VAL A 98 3.81 -1.72 -6.12
C VAL A 98 2.97 -0.58 -6.68
N SER A 99 2.72 -0.63 -7.98
CA SER A 99 2.01 0.41 -8.72
C SER A 99 0.60 -0.03 -9.06
N ASP A 100 -0.36 0.85 -8.75
CA ASP A 100 -1.71 0.83 -9.33
C ASP A 100 -1.84 1.99 -10.32
N GLY A 101 -0.90 2.08 -11.27
CA GLY A 101 -0.78 3.21 -12.18
C GLY A 101 -2.05 3.52 -12.97
N ASN A 102 -2.83 2.50 -13.29
CA ASN A 102 -4.11 2.67 -14.00
C ASN A 102 -5.29 2.96 -13.05
N GLY A 103 -5.08 2.89 -11.74
CA GLY A 103 -6.12 3.13 -10.75
C GLY A 103 -7.17 2.02 -10.65
N ALA A 104 -6.99 0.89 -11.31
CA ALA A 104 -7.98 -0.17 -11.37
C ALA A 104 -8.26 -0.80 -10.00
N PHE A 105 -7.21 -1.10 -9.24
CA PHE A 105 -7.35 -1.66 -7.90
C PHE A 105 -7.99 -0.65 -6.94
N THR A 106 -7.53 0.59 -6.98
CA THR A 106 -8.07 1.68 -6.16
C THR A 106 -9.56 1.88 -6.41
N ARG A 107 -9.99 1.88 -7.68
CA ARG A 107 -11.42 1.95 -8.02
C ARG A 107 -12.21 0.74 -7.54
N ALA A 108 -11.66 -0.45 -7.71
CA ALA A 108 -12.32 -1.68 -7.27
C ALA A 108 -12.52 -1.73 -5.76
N LEU A 109 -11.62 -1.12 -4.99
CA LEU A 109 -11.74 -1.00 -3.53
C LEU A 109 -12.71 0.12 -3.09
N GLY A 110 -13.08 1.03 -3.98
CA GLY A 110 -13.82 2.24 -3.61
C GLY A 110 -12.98 3.23 -2.81
N MET A 111 -11.67 3.28 -3.07
CA MET A 111 -10.71 4.13 -2.35
C MET A 111 -10.22 5.32 -3.18
N GLU A 112 -10.95 5.68 -4.20
CA GLU A 112 -10.59 6.83 -5.05
C GLU A 112 -10.68 8.14 -4.29
N ARG A 113 -9.76 9.04 -4.61
CA ARG A 113 -9.74 10.40 -4.10
C ARG A 113 -9.44 11.35 -5.24
N ASP A 114 -10.31 12.33 -5.46
CA ASP A 114 -10.08 13.38 -6.45
C ASP A 114 -9.14 14.42 -5.85
N MET A 115 -7.94 14.51 -6.40
CA MET A 115 -6.91 15.46 -6.01
C MET A 115 -6.60 16.46 -7.14
N SER A 116 -7.58 16.70 -8.01
CA SER A 116 -7.45 17.63 -9.14
C SER A 116 -7.11 19.05 -8.72
N ASN A 117 -7.54 19.48 -7.54
CA ASN A 117 -7.21 20.81 -7.01
C ASN A 117 -5.70 20.99 -6.77
N GLY A 118 -4.97 19.90 -6.55
CA GLY A 118 -3.53 19.88 -6.41
C GLY A 118 -2.81 19.45 -7.69
N ALA A 119 -3.51 19.41 -8.82
CA ALA A 119 -2.98 18.95 -10.10
C ALA A 119 -2.51 17.48 -10.07
N MET A 120 -3.11 16.66 -9.22
CA MET A 120 -2.74 15.26 -9.07
C MET A 120 -3.76 14.29 -9.69
N GLY A 121 -4.91 14.80 -10.14
CA GLY A 121 -5.97 13.96 -10.72
C GLY A 121 -6.59 13.01 -9.69
N ILE A 122 -6.99 11.83 -10.15
CA ILE A 122 -7.59 10.81 -9.29
C ILE A 122 -6.48 9.94 -8.69
N ARG A 123 -6.42 9.88 -7.39
CA ARG A 123 -5.44 9.11 -6.62
C ARG A 123 -6.15 8.19 -5.62
N SER A 124 -5.39 7.53 -4.77
CA SER A 124 -5.92 6.72 -3.69
C SER A 124 -6.11 7.55 -2.42
N LYS A 125 -7.12 7.20 -1.64
CA LYS A 125 -7.15 7.57 -0.22
C LYS A 125 -5.95 6.94 0.48
N ARG A 126 -5.59 7.50 1.62
CA ARG A 126 -4.56 6.93 2.50
C ARG A 126 -5.22 5.87 3.37
N TYR A 127 -4.73 4.64 3.29
CA TYR A 127 -5.26 3.55 4.12
C TYR A 127 -4.16 2.53 4.44
N ALA A 128 -4.44 1.68 5.43
CA ALA A 128 -3.68 0.47 5.67
C ALA A 128 -4.65 -0.66 6.00
N MET A 129 -4.32 -1.86 5.61
CA MET A 129 -5.11 -3.04 5.91
C MET A 129 -4.23 -4.22 6.26
N ILE A 130 -4.76 -5.11 7.09
CA ILE A 130 -4.20 -6.43 7.35
C ILE A 130 -5.04 -7.40 6.54
N VAL A 131 -4.38 -8.18 5.71
CA VAL A 131 -5.03 -9.12 4.79
C VAL A 131 -4.51 -10.53 5.06
N ASN A 132 -5.40 -11.47 5.28
CA ASN A 132 -5.05 -12.87 5.51
C ASN A 132 -5.68 -13.73 4.41
N ASN A 133 -4.84 -14.35 3.61
CA ASN A 133 -5.26 -15.20 2.49
C ASN A 133 -6.32 -14.50 1.61
N GLY A 134 -6.08 -13.23 1.29
CA GLY A 134 -6.95 -12.42 0.44
C GLY A 134 -8.16 -11.79 1.12
N VAL A 135 -8.39 -12.03 2.41
CA VAL A 135 -9.52 -11.49 3.16
C VAL A 135 -9.04 -10.37 4.09
N VAL A 136 -9.74 -9.23 4.07
CA VAL A 136 -9.41 -8.08 4.92
C VAL A 136 -9.77 -8.40 6.37
N GLU A 137 -8.79 -8.42 7.26
CA GLU A 137 -8.97 -8.60 8.70
C GLU A 137 -9.13 -7.28 9.45
N TRP A 138 -8.47 -6.25 8.98
CA TRP A 138 -8.48 -4.92 9.59
C TRP A 138 -8.27 -3.86 8.52
N LEU A 139 -8.89 -2.71 8.71
CA LEU A 139 -8.80 -1.57 7.79
C LEU A 139 -8.81 -0.27 8.57
N GLY A 140 -7.82 0.59 8.32
CA GLY A 140 -7.75 1.95 8.81
C GLY A 140 -7.66 2.94 7.65
N VAL A 141 -8.53 3.93 7.61
CA VAL A 141 -8.58 4.93 6.53
C VAL A 141 -8.39 6.32 7.11
N ASP A 142 -7.55 7.11 6.45
CA ASP A 142 -7.36 8.53 6.76
C ASP A 142 -7.84 9.39 5.60
N GLU A 143 -8.87 10.18 5.83
CA GLU A 143 -9.34 11.18 4.87
C GLU A 143 -8.37 12.37 4.78
N SER A 144 -7.67 12.65 5.88
CA SER A 144 -6.58 13.63 5.94
C SER A 144 -5.60 13.25 7.04
N GLY A 145 -4.34 13.62 6.87
CA GLY A 145 -3.29 13.32 7.85
C GLY A 145 -2.87 11.86 7.87
N LEU A 146 -2.31 11.43 8.99
CA LEU A 146 -1.81 10.07 9.20
C LEU A 146 -2.06 9.67 10.65
N THR A 147 -3.14 8.96 10.88
CA THR A 147 -3.55 8.49 12.21
C THR A 147 -4.01 7.04 12.16
N ASN A 148 -5.02 6.77 11.32
CA ASN A 148 -5.71 5.47 11.29
C ASN A 148 -4.98 4.42 10.44
N SER A 149 -4.06 4.85 9.59
CA SER A 149 -3.34 3.99 8.64
C SER A 149 -1.83 3.94 8.90
N SER A 150 -1.37 4.45 10.03
CA SER A 150 0.02 4.44 10.41
C SER A 150 0.53 3.04 10.77
N ALA A 151 1.85 2.86 10.81
CA ALA A 151 2.45 1.62 11.28
C ALA A 151 2.07 1.32 12.73
N GLU A 152 1.97 2.35 13.57
CA GLU A 152 1.52 2.22 14.96
C GLU A 152 0.07 1.72 15.04
N ALA A 153 -0.80 2.22 14.17
CA ALA A 153 -2.19 1.76 14.11
C ALA A 153 -2.27 0.28 13.68
N VAL A 154 -1.46 -0.12 12.72
CA VAL A 154 -1.35 -1.53 12.29
C VAL A 154 -0.86 -2.39 13.45
N LEU A 155 0.20 -1.99 14.15
CA LEU A 155 0.73 -2.72 15.30
C LEU A 155 -0.31 -2.90 16.40
N GLY A 156 -1.11 -1.87 16.66
CA GLY A 156 -2.18 -1.95 17.64
C GLY A 156 -3.30 -2.91 17.28
N ALA A 157 -3.42 -3.27 16.01
CA ALA A 157 -4.42 -4.21 15.50
C ALA A 157 -3.91 -5.65 15.35
N LEU A 158 -2.62 -5.86 15.50
CA LEU A 158 -1.98 -7.19 15.40
C LEU A 158 -1.95 -7.96 16.72
#